data_eccde37129f7a09f4337ad5e0e1c70a7
#
_entry.id   eccde37129f7a09f4337ad5e0e1c70a7
#
_cell.length_a   1.000
_cell.length_b   1.000
_cell.length_c   1.000
_cell.angle_alpha   90.00
_cell.angle_beta   90.00
_cell.angle_gamma   90.00
#
_symmetry.space_group_name_H-M   'P 1'
#
loop_
_entity.id
_entity.type
_entity.pdbx_description
1 polymer ?
#
loop_
_entity_poly.entity_id
_entity_poly.type
_entity_poly.pdbx_seq_one_letter_code
_entity_poly.pdbx_strand_id
1 'polypeptide(L)'
;MQDDNFQTLDDDQEGFTGFFGRETLRLYTHYFETDGASQTLVENSTIEVAESGSITPGRVGMGLSSTLLRDLAAQDIIAGKTYSLYIGQGFKRAGGAVNGSNVFGGYDSGRFTGDTHKYAMKIDNPNPMSVRIKDIVITNSEDNANVSLFDNTVFTDMKTRAEDFEAQITTEQFPFSLPYQITQNFIKRLGAEKDNTWGDKSLKLKNAFNGTFSIVLEDGFTVTLPSEVLMNASNITPIQDREESADTPFYLGTAFLGQVYLMADYETNNFFLAEAIQKNNMVMPVTFCPKSTPAAYERPKQSAWESQGLIGAVIGGVIGGIGIICASYCIWITWMRKKDERNLKRELKRNSQRKMEQMDIEEAQPKFDPPPRTVNAAKAMFWRKNKPGLTF
;
A
#
# COMPACT_ATOMS: atom_id res chain seq x y z
N MET A 1 -38.43 1.80 20.02
CA MET A 1 -39.20 1.02 20.96
C MET A 1 -38.21 0.59 22.05
N GLN A 2 -38.49 0.95 23.29
CA GLN A 2 -37.65 0.62 24.43
C GLN A 2 -37.99 -0.83 24.85
N ASP A 3 -37.01 -1.74 24.79
CA ASP A 3 -37.28 -3.14 25.11
C ASP A 3 -36.90 -3.44 26.57
N ASP A 4 -35.65 -3.70 26.84
CA ASP A 4 -35.22 -4.12 28.17
C ASP A 4 -34.12 -3.18 28.72
N ASN A 5 -34.08 -3.07 30.05
CA ASN A 5 -33.02 -2.35 30.71
C ASN A 5 -31.77 -3.24 30.80
N PHE A 6 -30.62 -2.65 30.67
CA PHE A 6 -29.33 -3.34 30.84
C PHE A 6 -28.46 -2.64 31.86
N GLN A 7 -27.49 -3.39 32.37
CA GLN A 7 -26.40 -2.90 33.16
C GLN A 7 -25.11 -3.63 32.68
N THR A 8 -24.12 -2.88 32.27
CA THR A 8 -22.80 -3.41 31.95
C THR A 8 -21.76 -2.78 32.85
N LEU A 9 -20.71 -3.57 33.12
CA LEU A 9 -19.52 -3.08 33.82
C LEU A 9 -18.44 -2.87 32.74
N ASP A 10 -17.82 -1.70 32.75
CA ASP A 10 -16.61 -1.45 32.01
C ASP A 10 -15.42 -2.13 32.68
N ASP A 11 -14.28 -2.33 31.95
CA ASP A 11 -13.06 -2.96 32.48
C ASP A 11 -12.53 -2.26 33.72
N ASP A 12 -12.81 -0.95 33.87
CA ASP A 12 -12.45 -0.14 35.06
C ASP A 12 -13.52 -0.19 36.19
N GLN A 13 -14.50 -1.09 36.09
CA GLN A 13 -15.64 -1.23 37.02
C GLN A 13 -16.60 -0.02 37.06
N GLU A 14 -16.48 0.91 36.17
CA GLU A 14 -17.49 1.94 35.98
C GLU A 14 -18.70 1.34 35.26
N GLY A 15 -19.72 1.00 36.02
CA GLY A 15 -20.98 0.50 35.46
C GLY A 15 -21.73 1.60 34.74
N PHE A 16 -22.32 1.27 33.59
CA PHE A 16 -23.34 2.10 32.99
C PHE A 16 -24.66 1.34 32.86
N THR A 17 -25.74 2.07 33.03
CA THR A 17 -27.11 1.54 32.92
C THR A 17 -27.82 2.23 31.79
N GLY A 18 -28.77 1.55 31.17
CA GLY A 18 -29.54 2.11 30.09
C GLY A 18 -30.61 1.15 29.61
N PHE A 19 -31.02 1.29 28.38
CA PHE A 19 -32.03 0.46 27.77
C PHE A 19 -31.65 0.04 26.35
N PHE A 20 -32.22 -1.08 25.90
CA PHE A 20 -32.16 -1.48 24.52
C PHE A 20 -33.21 -0.70 23.71
N GLY A 21 -32.74 -0.05 22.66
CA GLY A 21 -33.59 0.59 21.67
C GLY A 21 -33.54 -0.13 20.33
N ARG A 22 -34.50 0.20 19.46
CA ARG A 22 -34.47 -0.25 18.07
C ARG A 22 -34.51 0.92 17.13
N GLU A 23 -33.57 0.94 16.18
CA GLU A 23 -33.41 2.04 15.24
C GLU A 23 -32.88 1.52 13.89
N THR A 24 -33.06 2.31 12.85
CA THR A 24 -32.45 2.02 11.54
C THR A 24 -31.05 2.56 11.50
N LEU A 25 -30.07 1.65 11.45
CA LEU A 25 -28.67 2.03 11.28
C LEU A 25 -28.37 2.35 9.80
N ARG A 26 -27.60 3.40 9.59
CA ARG A 26 -27.13 3.82 8.27
C ARG A 26 -25.63 3.60 8.19
N LEU A 27 -25.21 2.54 7.52
CA LEU A 27 -23.80 2.24 7.31
C LEU A 27 -23.36 2.84 5.99
N TYR A 28 -22.35 3.68 6.05
CA TYR A 28 -21.77 4.34 4.87
C TYR A 28 -20.54 3.60 4.42
N THR A 29 -20.51 3.25 3.14
CA THR A 29 -19.33 2.66 2.52
C THR A 29 -18.54 3.75 1.81
N HIS A 30 -17.40 4.12 2.36
CA HIS A 30 -16.49 5.06 1.74
C HIS A 30 -15.38 4.32 1.00
N TYR A 31 -15.52 4.18 -0.31
CA TYR A 31 -14.41 3.76 -1.16
C TYR A 31 -13.67 4.95 -1.76
N PHE A 32 -14.40 6.05 -2.03
CA PHE A 32 -13.87 7.32 -2.51
C PHE A 32 -14.72 8.47 -1.97
N GLU A 33 -14.09 9.56 -1.59
CA GLU A 33 -14.77 10.72 -0.99
C GLU A 33 -15.70 11.49 -1.92
N THR A 34 -15.65 11.23 -3.23
CA THR A 34 -16.32 12.04 -4.27
C THR A 34 -17.66 11.51 -4.73
N ASP A 35 -17.94 10.24 -4.53
CA ASP A 35 -19.20 9.64 -4.99
C ASP A 35 -20.13 9.49 -3.81
N GLY A 36 -21.29 10.09 -3.86
CA GLY A 36 -22.26 10.05 -2.79
C GLY A 36 -22.30 8.66 -2.15
N ALA A 37 -21.84 8.58 -0.90
CA ALA A 37 -21.61 7.34 -0.19
C ALA A 37 -22.81 6.41 -0.33
N SER A 38 -22.60 5.19 -0.80
CA SER A 38 -23.65 4.18 -0.81
C SER A 38 -24.03 3.89 0.63
N GLN A 39 -25.29 4.03 0.97
CA GLN A 39 -25.85 3.70 2.27
C GLN A 39 -26.35 2.26 2.27
N THR A 40 -25.91 1.50 3.26
CA THR A 40 -26.58 0.24 3.62
C THR A 40 -27.47 0.51 4.82
N LEU A 41 -28.75 0.24 4.69
CA LEU A 41 -29.73 0.37 5.77
C LEU A 41 -29.85 -0.96 6.48
N VAL A 42 -29.72 -0.94 7.82
CA VAL A 42 -30.01 -2.09 8.69
C VAL A 42 -31.22 -1.70 9.49
N GLU A 43 -32.39 -2.18 9.07
CA GLU A 43 -33.65 -1.82 9.65
C GLU A 43 -33.83 -2.50 11.00
N ASN A 44 -34.52 -1.80 11.94
CA ASN A 44 -34.88 -2.34 13.23
C ASN A 44 -33.74 -3.00 14.01
N SER A 45 -32.53 -2.44 13.88
CA SER A 45 -31.34 -2.93 14.57
C SER A 45 -31.38 -2.59 16.04
N THR A 46 -30.94 -3.52 16.88
CA THR A 46 -30.86 -3.30 18.33
C THR A 46 -29.63 -2.45 18.66
N ILE A 47 -29.86 -1.37 19.39
CA ILE A 47 -28.84 -0.46 19.92
C ILE A 47 -28.93 -0.40 21.44
N GLU A 48 -27.79 -0.16 22.07
CA GLU A 48 -27.71 0.09 23.51
C GLU A 48 -27.60 1.59 23.73
N VAL A 49 -28.52 2.12 24.55
CA VAL A 49 -28.57 3.55 24.90
C VAL A 49 -28.19 3.70 26.35
N ALA A 50 -27.01 4.20 26.65
CA ALA A 50 -26.60 4.47 28.02
C ALA A 50 -27.29 5.72 28.56
N GLU A 51 -27.96 5.61 29.72
CA GLU A 51 -28.61 6.73 30.43
C GLU A 51 -27.71 7.25 31.56
N SER A 52 -26.83 6.41 32.10
CA SER A 52 -25.89 6.79 33.15
C SER A 52 -24.54 6.15 32.89
N GLY A 53 -23.47 6.81 33.34
CA GLY A 53 -22.10 6.43 33.07
C GLY A 53 -21.51 7.23 31.89
N SER A 54 -20.26 7.00 31.58
CA SER A 54 -19.55 7.70 30.50
C SER A 54 -19.01 6.72 29.49
N ILE A 55 -19.61 6.66 28.32
CA ILE A 55 -19.07 5.95 27.15
C ILE A 55 -18.64 6.99 26.12
N THR A 56 -17.36 7.23 26.04
CA THR A 56 -16.80 8.13 25.01
C THR A 56 -15.47 7.57 24.53
N PRO A 57 -15.33 7.20 23.25
CA PRO A 57 -16.35 7.12 22.19
C PRO A 57 -17.31 5.93 22.33
N GLY A 58 -18.41 5.94 21.58
CA GLY A 58 -19.32 4.79 21.51
C GLY A 58 -18.64 3.53 20.97
N ARG A 59 -19.11 2.36 21.39
CA ARG A 59 -18.54 1.06 21.03
C ARG A 59 -19.42 0.32 20.04
N VAL A 60 -18.82 -0.40 19.11
CA VAL A 60 -19.51 -1.30 18.18
C VAL A 60 -19.18 -2.74 18.58
N GLY A 61 -20.16 -3.46 19.08
CA GLY A 61 -20.00 -4.86 19.44
C GLY A 61 -19.77 -5.74 18.21
N MET A 62 -18.61 -6.38 18.13
CA MET A 62 -18.21 -7.27 17.02
C MET A 62 -17.99 -8.71 17.49
N GLY A 63 -18.31 -8.99 18.76
CA GLY A 63 -18.16 -10.32 19.36
C GLY A 63 -19.21 -11.33 18.88
N LEU A 64 -19.15 -12.55 19.40
CA LEU A 64 -20.05 -13.67 19.05
C LEU A 64 -21.53 -13.31 19.26
N SER A 65 -21.85 -12.53 20.29
CA SER A 65 -23.21 -12.06 20.63
C SER A 65 -23.59 -10.74 19.96
N SER A 66 -22.81 -10.26 18.99
CA SER A 66 -23.08 -9.00 18.31
C SER A 66 -24.47 -8.95 17.68
N THR A 67 -25.28 -7.98 18.11
CA THR A 67 -26.59 -7.70 17.52
C THR A 67 -26.44 -7.17 16.11
N LEU A 68 -25.42 -6.36 15.84
CA LEU A 68 -25.15 -5.81 14.50
C LEU A 68 -24.87 -6.93 13.48
N LEU A 69 -23.94 -7.84 13.75
CA LEU A 69 -23.63 -8.94 12.83
C LEU A 69 -24.85 -9.87 12.63
N ARG A 70 -25.61 -10.11 13.70
CA ARG A 70 -26.84 -10.89 13.61
C ARG A 70 -27.88 -10.22 12.72
N ASP A 71 -28.11 -8.93 12.91
CA ASP A 71 -29.13 -8.17 12.17
C ASP A 71 -28.74 -8.01 10.69
N LEU A 72 -27.45 -7.80 10.40
CA LEU A 72 -26.92 -7.79 9.03
C LEU A 72 -27.12 -9.15 8.32
N ALA A 73 -26.85 -10.25 9.01
CA ALA A 73 -27.04 -11.59 8.45
C ALA A 73 -28.54 -11.95 8.32
N ALA A 74 -29.39 -11.57 9.30
CA ALA A 74 -30.82 -11.83 9.26
C ALA A 74 -31.57 -11.06 8.16
N GLN A 75 -31.00 -9.95 7.69
CA GLN A 75 -31.53 -9.14 6.58
C GLN A 75 -30.85 -9.46 5.23
N ASP A 76 -30.11 -10.55 5.13
CA ASP A 76 -29.37 -10.99 3.93
C ASP A 76 -28.40 -9.91 3.37
N ILE A 77 -27.97 -8.97 4.20
CA ILE A 77 -26.99 -7.94 3.83
C ILE A 77 -25.59 -8.56 3.76
N ILE A 78 -25.31 -9.50 4.65
CA ILE A 78 -24.06 -10.29 4.68
C ILE A 78 -24.37 -11.79 4.66
N ALA A 79 -23.48 -12.58 4.08
CA ALA A 79 -23.69 -14.02 3.91
C ALA A 79 -23.60 -14.82 5.22
N GLY A 80 -23.02 -14.27 6.26
CA GLY A 80 -22.81 -14.90 7.57
C GLY A 80 -22.21 -13.92 8.56
N LYS A 81 -22.17 -14.31 9.84
CA LYS A 81 -21.63 -13.49 10.94
C LYS A 81 -20.10 -13.47 10.88
N THR A 82 -19.59 -12.76 9.91
CA THR A 82 -18.15 -12.60 9.67
C THR A 82 -17.80 -11.13 9.58
N TYR A 83 -16.57 -10.80 9.93
CA TYR A 83 -16.01 -9.48 9.70
C TYR A 83 -14.50 -9.54 9.54
N SER A 84 -13.94 -8.48 9.03
CA SER A 84 -12.50 -8.29 9.03
C SER A 84 -12.14 -6.87 9.41
N LEU A 85 -11.00 -6.72 10.07
CA LEU A 85 -10.57 -5.47 10.69
C LEU A 85 -9.09 -5.21 10.43
N TYR A 86 -8.81 -4.02 9.96
CA TYR A 86 -7.51 -3.38 10.06
C TYR A 86 -7.68 -2.03 10.75
N ILE A 87 -7.02 -1.84 11.86
CA ILE A 87 -7.21 -0.61 12.65
C ILE A 87 -6.49 0.61 12.09
N GLY A 88 -5.62 0.41 11.11
CA GLY A 88 -4.83 1.50 10.53
C GLY A 88 -3.70 1.98 11.43
N GLN A 89 -3.12 3.12 11.07
CA GLN A 89 -2.07 3.77 11.81
C GLN A 89 -2.30 5.28 11.83
N GLY A 90 -2.69 5.79 12.99
CA GLY A 90 -3.12 7.19 13.16
C GLY A 90 -1.98 8.21 13.26
N PHE A 91 -0.73 7.76 13.44
CA PHE A 91 0.40 8.68 13.52
C PHE A 91 1.05 8.89 12.13
N LYS A 92 1.51 10.12 11.91
CA LYS A 92 2.17 10.48 10.65
C LYS A 92 3.51 9.75 10.55
N ARG A 93 3.60 8.85 9.58
CA ARG A 93 4.86 8.30 9.05
C ARG A 93 5.33 9.13 7.85
N ALA A 94 6.51 8.83 7.35
CA ALA A 94 7.00 9.42 6.10
C ALA A 94 6.03 9.26 4.91
N GLY A 95 5.17 8.21 4.93
CA GLY A 95 4.13 7.94 3.93
C GLY A 95 2.73 8.49 4.27
N GLY A 96 2.56 9.21 5.39
CA GLY A 96 1.26 9.68 5.88
C GLY A 96 0.53 8.67 6.77
N ALA A 97 -0.68 9.02 7.21
CA ALA A 97 -1.54 8.12 7.98
C ALA A 97 -2.09 6.99 7.09
N VAL A 98 -2.21 5.79 7.64
CA VAL A 98 -2.84 4.65 6.97
C VAL A 98 -4.23 4.45 7.56
N ASN A 99 -5.25 4.55 6.71
CA ASN A 99 -6.64 4.40 7.11
C ASN A 99 -6.93 2.96 7.55
N GLY A 100 -7.67 2.82 8.63
CA GLY A 100 -8.28 1.56 9.01
C GLY A 100 -9.39 1.14 8.04
N SER A 101 -9.77 -0.13 8.10
CA SER A 101 -10.90 -0.67 7.36
C SER A 101 -11.61 -1.74 8.16
N ASN A 102 -12.94 -1.73 8.09
CA ASN A 102 -13.78 -2.77 8.66
C ASN A 102 -14.72 -3.28 7.55
N VAL A 103 -14.72 -4.58 7.30
CA VAL A 103 -15.57 -5.22 6.27
C VAL A 103 -16.47 -6.23 6.93
N PHE A 104 -17.78 -6.05 6.80
CA PHE A 104 -18.79 -7.00 7.28
C PHE A 104 -19.12 -8.02 6.20
N GLY A 105 -19.23 -9.30 6.58
CA GLY A 105 -19.57 -10.38 5.66
C GLY A 105 -18.44 -10.82 4.72
N GLY A 106 -17.24 -10.24 4.89
CA GLY A 106 -16.13 -10.48 3.98
C GLY A 106 -14.80 -9.97 4.50
N TYR A 107 -13.87 -9.81 3.58
CA TYR A 107 -12.54 -9.25 3.85
C TYR A 107 -12.00 -8.45 2.65
N ASP A 108 -11.07 -7.56 2.90
CA ASP A 108 -10.37 -6.82 1.86
C ASP A 108 -9.06 -7.55 1.51
N SER A 109 -9.08 -8.30 0.40
CA SER A 109 -7.92 -9.07 -0.06
C SER A 109 -6.72 -8.20 -0.48
N GLY A 110 -6.95 -6.92 -0.72
CA GLY A 110 -5.90 -5.93 -1.00
C GLY A 110 -5.23 -5.36 0.26
N ARG A 111 -5.70 -5.72 1.47
CA ARG A 111 -5.22 -5.15 2.73
C ARG A 111 -4.10 -5.94 3.39
N PHE A 112 -3.85 -7.16 2.98
CA PHE A 112 -2.83 -8.02 3.56
C PHE A 112 -1.99 -8.70 2.49
N THR A 113 -0.89 -9.29 2.90
CA THR A 113 0.05 -10.01 2.04
C THR A 113 0.46 -11.33 2.67
N GLY A 114 0.98 -12.24 1.85
CA GLY A 114 1.43 -13.55 2.31
C GLY A 114 0.29 -14.50 2.66
N ASP A 115 0.64 -15.50 3.45
CA ASP A 115 -0.28 -16.54 3.90
C ASP A 115 -1.17 -16.05 5.05
N THR A 116 -2.35 -16.65 5.19
CA THR A 116 -3.25 -16.43 6.31
C THR A 116 -3.08 -17.55 7.34
N HIS A 117 -2.97 -17.15 8.60
CA HIS A 117 -2.79 -18.05 9.73
C HIS A 117 -4.13 -18.26 10.45
N LYS A 118 -4.57 -19.49 10.55
CA LYS A 118 -5.88 -19.87 11.08
C LYS A 118 -5.79 -20.27 12.54
N TYR A 119 -6.68 -19.72 13.38
CA TYR A 119 -6.80 -20.02 14.80
C TYR A 119 -8.23 -20.38 15.15
N ALA A 120 -8.42 -21.32 16.08
CA ALA A 120 -9.75 -21.66 16.60
C ALA A 120 -10.16 -20.64 17.68
N MET A 121 -11.42 -20.22 17.64
CA MET A 121 -12.00 -19.39 18.69
C MET A 121 -12.33 -20.20 19.93
N LYS A 122 -12.08 -19.63 21.10
CA LYS A 122 -12.50 -20.16 22.41
C LYS A 122 -13.86 -19.57 22.77
N ILE A 123 -14.90 -20.13 22.19
CA ILE A 123 -16.28 -19.59 22.29
C ILE A 123 -16.84 -19.51 23.71
N ASP A 124 -16.26 -20.27 24.65
CA ASP A 124 -16.64 -20.25 26.07
C ASP A 124 -16.04 -19.05 26.84
N ASN A 125 -15.10 -18.33 26.23
CA ASN A 125 -14.50 -17.16 26.82
C ASN A 125 -15.20 -15.87 26.38
N PRO A 126 -15.31 -14.85 27.26
CA PRO A 126 -15.85 -13.55 26.86
C PRO A 126 -15.14 -12.94 25.65
N ASN A 127 -13.82 -13.08 25.58
CA ASN A 127 -13.02 -12.80 24.39
C ASN A 127 -12.58 -14.11 23.75
N PRO A 128 -13.18 -14.52 22.61
CA PRO A 128 -12.91 -15.83 22.01
C PRO A 128 -11.60 -15.86 21.22
N MET A 129 -10.99 -14.69 20.92
CA MET A 129 -9.80 -14.60 20.09
C MET A 129 -8.55 -14.58 20.93
N SER A 130 -7.84 -15.71 20.99
CA SER A 130 -6.57 -15.81 21.70
C SER A 130 -5.54 -16.55 20.86
N VAL A 131 -4.28 -16.18 21.02
CA VAL A 131 -3.13 -16.77 20.38
C VAL A 131 -2.09 -17.19 21.38
N ARG A 132 -1.35 -18.23 21.08
CA ARG A 132 -0.24 -18.69 21.91
C ARG A 132 1.06 -18.04 21.43
N ILE A 133 1.74 -17.35 22.33
CA ILE A 133 3.01 -16.69 22.06
C ILE A 133 4.14 -17.64 22.46
N LYS A 134 4.98 -17.97 21.50
CA LYS A 134 6.12 -18.88 21.66
C LYS A 134 7.41 -18.16 21.96
N ASP A 135 7.58 -16.95 21.44
CA ASP A 135 8.76 -16.14 21.67
C ASP A 135 8.47 -14.65 21.43
N ILE A 136 9.28 -13.79 22.03
CA ILE A 136 9.33 -12.36 21.75
C ILE A 136 10.80 -11.98 21.59
N VAL A 137 11.15 -11.46 20.42
CA VAL A 137 12.52 -11.15 20.04
C VAL A 137 12.70 -9.66 19.81
N ILE A 138 13.68 -9.08 20.47
CA ILE A 138 14.13 -7.71 20.25
C ILE A 138 15.36 -7.76 19.34
N THR A 139 15.29 -7.08 18.20
CA THR A 139 16.41 -6.91 17.27
C THR A 139 16.89 -5.47 17.33
N ASN A 140 18.16 -5.26 17.67
CA ASN A 140 18.75 -3.93 17.59
C ASN A 140 19.39 -3.72 16.20
N SER A 141 19.07 -2.61 15.55
CA SER A 141 19.59 -2.31 14.21
C SER A 141 21.08 -1.93 14.17
N GLU A 142 21.67 -1.57 15.33
CA GLU A 142 23.08 -1.15 15.38
C GLU A 142 24.03 -2.35 15.32
N ASP A 143 23.71 -3.44 16.01
CA ASP A 143 24.55 -4.63 16.12
C ASP A 143 23.93 -5.89 15.49
N ASN A 144 22.70 -5.78 14.96
CA ASN A 144 21.85 -6.88 14.47
C ASN A 144 21.71 -8.03 15.50
N ALA A 145 21.85 -7.72 16.79
CA ALA A 145 21.69 -8.69 17.84
C ALA A 145 20.22 -9.01 18.06
N ASN A 146 19.87 -10.27 17.90
CA ASN A 146 18.54 -10.79 18.20
C ASN A 146 18.55 -11.34 19.63
N VAL A 147 17.71 -10.79 20.48
CA VAL A 147 17.59 -11.20 21.88
C VAL A 147 16.16 -11.66 22.16
N SER A 148 15.99 -12.94 22.46
CA SER A 148 14.73 -13.48 22.94
C SER A 148 14.51 -13.07 24.40
N LEU A 149 13.34 -12.52 24.70
CA LEU A 149 12.93 -12.22 26.08
C LEU A 149 12.64 -13.47 26.91
N PHE A 150 12.59 -14.64 26.28
CA PHE A 150 12.38 -15.94 26.92
C PHE A 150 13.68 -16.65 27.31
N ASP A 151 14.82 -16.12 26.85
CA ASP A 151 16.11 -16.81 26.99
C ASP A 151 16.75 -16.57 28.36
N ASN A 152 16.83 -17.63 29.16
CA ASN A 152 17.48 -17.61 30.47
C ASN A 152 19.02 -17.54 30.40
N THR A 153 19.62 -17.73 29.24
CA THR A 153 21.08 -17.52 29.08
C THR A 153 21.44 -16.05 29.01
N VAL A 154 20.53 -15.23 28.52
CA VAL A 154 20.64 -13.77 28.47
C VAL A 154 20.13 -13.13 29.79
N PHE A 155 18.98 -13.62 30.28
CA PHE A 155 18.34 -13.14 31.48
C PHE A 155 18.53 -14.13 32.62
N THR A 156 19.69 -14.08 33.25
CA THR A 156 20.15 -15.04 34.26
C THR A 156 19.34 -15.08 35.55
N ASP A 157 18.43 -14.13 35.75
CA ASP A 157 17.48 -14.18 36.89
C ASP A 157 16.41 -15.27 36.68
N MET A 158 16.23 -15.72 35.47
CA MET A 158 15.37 -16.87 35.16
C MET A 158 16.14 -18.17 35.33
N LYS A 159 15.59 -19.12 36.10
CA LYS A 159 16.17 -20.44 36.28
C LYS A 159 16.07 -21.31 35.05
N THR A 160 15.00 -21.11 34.26
CA THR A 160 14.67 -21.85 33.02
C THR A 160 14.22 -20.85 31.97
N ARG A 161 14.21 -21.27 30.71
CA ARG A 161 13.56 -20.50 29.65
C ARG A 161 12.09 -20.24 30.03
N ALA A 162 11.57 -19.02 29.74
CA ALA A 162 10.18 -18.71 30.01
C ALA A 162 9.26 -19.63 29.20
N GLU A 163 8.10 -19.96 29.77
CA GLU A 163 7.10 -20.79 29.11
C GLU A 163 6.28 -19.98 28.11
N ASP A 164 5.81 -20.66 27.07
CA ASP A 164 4.86 -20.11 26.13
C ASP A 164 3.56 -19.77 26.85
N PHE A 165 2.96 -18.66 26.48
CA PHE A 165 1.73 -18.19 27.14
C PHE A 165 0.66 -17.83 26.11
N GLU A 166 -0.57 -17.81 26.57
CA GLU A 166 -1.71 -17.42 25.77
C GLU A 166 -2.05 -15.95 26.02
N ALA A 167 -2.32 -15.19 24.96
CA ALA A 167 -2.76 -13.81 25.03
C ALA A 167 -4.02 -13.59 24.18
N GLN A 168 -4.97 -12.84 24.72
CA GLN A 168 -6.18 -12.44 24.04
C GLN A 168 -5.90 -11.27 23.09
N ILE A 169 -6.58 -11.23 21.96
CA ILE A 169 -6.50 -10.10 21.02
C ILE A 169 -7.64 -9.14 21.36
N THR A 170 -7.31 -7.87 21.61
CA THR A 170 -8.30 -6.85 21.99
C THR A 170 -8.11 -5.54 21.23
N THR A 171 -9.21 -4.86 20.92
CA THR A 171 -9.23 -3.51 20.36
C THR A 171 -9.34 -2.42 21.44
N GLU A 172 -9.58 -2.79 22.68
CA GLU A 172 -9.89 -1.86 23.78
C GLU A 172 -8.64 -1.25 24.43
N GLN A 173 -7.54 -2.00 24.40
CA GLN A 173 -6.28 -1.59 25.04
C GLN A 173 -5.22 -1.26 23.99
N PHE A 174 -4.44 -0.20 24.22
CA PHE A 174 -3.28 0.11 23.39
C PHE A 174 -2.09 -0.80 23.71
N PRO A 175 -1.64 -0.91 24.98
CA PRO A 175 -0.47 -1.69 25.33
C PRO A 175 -0.75 -3.20 25.30
N PHE A 176 0.32 -3.98 25.32
CA PHE A 176 0.30 -5.40 25.58
C PHE A 176 0.39 -5.67 27.07
N SER A 177 -0.37 -6.61 27.58
CA SER A 177 -0.17 -7.17 28.89
C SER A 177 0.53 -8.51 28.76
N LEU A 178 1.80 -8.55 29.13
CA LEU A 178 2.68 -9.72 29.03
C LEU A 178 2.93 -10.31 30.43
N PRO A 179 3.40 -11.58 30.54
CA PRO A 179 3.83 -12.13 31.81
C PRO A 179 4.88 -11.24 32.49
N TYR A 180 4.79 -11.14 33.81
CA TYR A 180 5.68 -10.29 34.61
C TYR A 180 7.16 -10.47 34.26
N GLN A 181 7.62 -11.72 34.17
CA GLN A 181 9.04 -12.02 33.88
C GLN A 181 9.47 -11.49 32.50
N ILE A 182 8.59 -11.64 31.46
CA ILE A 182 8.86 -11.12 30.12
C ILE A 182 8.89 -9.58 30.12
N THR A 183 7.97 -8.96 30.85
CA THR A 183 7.96 -7.51 31.06
C THR A 183 9.25 -7.02 31.74
N GLN A 184 9.73 -7.72 32.77
CA GLN A 184 10.99 -7.39 33.43
C GLN A 184 12.20 -7.56 32.51
N ASN A 185 12.22 -8.57 31.67
CA ASN A 185 13.26 -8.78 30.64
C ASN A 185 13.27 -7.65 29.60
N PHE A 186 12.10 -7.20 29.18
CA PHE A 186 11.95 -6.02 28.32
C PHE A 186 12.52 -4.76 28.97
N ILE A 187 12.13 -4.50 30.24
CA ILE A 187 12.63 -3.36 31.05
C ILE A 187 14.17 -3.39 31.14
N LYS A 188 14.75 -4.54 31.47
CA LYS A 188 16.19 -4.71 31.55
C LYS A 188 16.90 -4.49 30.22
N ARG A 189 16.35 -5.03 29.15
CA ARG A 189 16.97 -4.96 27.82
C ARG A 189 16.97 -3.55 27.24
N LEU A 190 15.88 -2.82 27.37
CA LEU A 190 15.71 -1.49 26.75
C LEU A 190 15.85 -0.33 27.73
N GLY A 191 16.04 -0.59 29.02
CA GLY A 191 16.12 0.46 30.02
C GLY A 191 14.80 1.22 30.21
N ALA A 192 13.67 0.51 30.02
CA ALA A 192 12.37 1.10 30.21
C ALA A 192 12.07 1.44 31.67
N GLU A 193 11.21 2.40 31.92
CA GLU A 193 10.74 2.79 33.23
C GLU A 193 9.22 2.98 33.23
N LYS A 194 8.65 2.95 34.45
CA LYS A 194 7.21 3.18 34.62
C LYS A 194 6.85 4.61 34.26
N ASP A 195 5.74 4.76 33.55
CA ASP A 195 5.15 6.06 33.25
C ASP A 195 3.66 6.05 33.60
N ASN A 196 3.30 6.90 34.58
CA ASN A 196 1.92 7.03 35.03
C ASN A 196 1.20 8.22 34.36
N THR A 197 1.82 8.86 33.36
CA THR A 197 1.29 10.10 32.76
C THR A 197 0.00 9.83 31.95
N TRP A 198 -0.09 8.66 31.33
CA TRP A 198 -1.16 8.34 30.38
C TRP A 198 -2.27 7.43 30.94
N GLY A 199 -2.11 6.94 32.16
CA GLY A 199 -3.13 6.13 32.82
C GLY A 199 -3.20 4.66 32.42
N ASP A 200 -2.63 4.28 31.29
CA ASP A 200 -2.63 2.91 30.74
C ASP A 200 -1.49 2.03 31.28
N LYS A 201 -0.69 2.55 32.21
CA LYS A 201 0.51 1.91 32.79
C LYS A 201 1.56 1.51 31.77
N SER A 202 1.58 2.12 30.57
CA SER A 202 2.58 1.86 29.55
C SER A 202 3.99 2.21 30.03
N LEU A 203 4.97 1.40 29.63
CA LEU A 203 6.37 1.67 29.93
C LEU A 203 6.93 2.74 28.98
N LYS A 204 7.91 3.50 29.47
CA LYS A 204 8.60 4.55 28.72
C LYS A 204 10.07 4.22 28.54
N LEU A 205 10.61 4.41 27.34
CA LEU A 205 12.05 4.27 27.09
C LEU A 205 12.80 5.54 27.50
N LYS A 206 13.95 5.37 28.15
CA LYS A 206 14.87 6.47 28.51
C LYS A 206 15.58 7.02 27.27
N ASN A 207 15.97 6.12 26.39
CA ASN A 207 16.74 6.44 25.19
C ASN A 207 15.97 6.03 23.94
N ALA A 208 16.26 6.69 22.83
CA ALA A 208 15.75 6.27 21.54
C ALA A 208 16.24 4.85 21.23
N PHE A 209 15.33 4.02 20.77
CA PHE A 209 15.62 2.66 20.32
C PHE A 209 15.40 2.54 18.82
N ASN A 210 16.43 2.08 18.12
CA ASN A 210 16.36 1.81 16.69
C ASN A 210 16.48 0.29 16.47
N GLY A 211 15.34 -0.34 16.30
CA GLY A 211 15.26 -1.78 16.14
C GLY A 211 13.83 -2.25 15.96
N THR A 212 13.60 -3.54 16.12
CA THR A 212 12.28 -4.15 15.99
C THR A 212 11.95 -5.01 17.20
N PHE A 213 10.64 -5.17 17.41
CA PHE A 213 10.08 -6.06 18.42
C PHE A 213 9.19 -7.07 17.70
N SER A 214 9.59 -8.32 17.69
CA SER A 214 8.91 -9.39 16.95
C SER A 214 8.24 -10.37 17.90
N ILE A 215 6.96 -10.60 17.73
CA ILE A 215 6.15 -11.58 18.44
C ILE A 215 6.01 -12.81 17.56
N VAL A 216 6.48 -13.95 18.03
CA VAL A 216 6.43 -15.23 17.34
C VAL A 216 5.31 -16.08 17.94
N LEU A 217 4.31 -16.42 17.13
CA LEU A 217 3.19 -17.27 17.54
C LEU A 217 3.54 -18.75 17.43
N GLU A 218 2.70 -19.61 18.01
CA GLU A 218 2.94 -21.07 18.08
C GLU A 218 3.09 -21.71 16.71
N ASP A 219 2.33 -21.25 15.72
CA ASP A 219 2.36 -21.72 14.32
C ASP A 219 3.54 -21.18 13.49
N GLY A 220 4.36 -20.29 14.09
CA GLY A 220 5.49 -19.64 13.44
C GLY A 220 5.17 -18.30 12.79
N PHE A 221 3.91 -17.86 12.80
CA PHE A 221 3.57 -16.51 12.34
C PHE A 221 4.29 -15.46 13.20
N THR A 222 5.00 -14.56 12.56
CA THR A 222 5.80 -13.54 13.25
C THR A 222 5.27 -12.15 12.93
N VAL A 223 4.87 -11.44 13.97
CA VAL A 223 4.38 -10.05 13.88
C VAL A 223 5.47 -9.11 14.35
N THR A 224 5.96 -8.28 13.47
CA THR A 224 7.07 -7.36 13.76
C THR A 224 6.58 -5.92 13.92
N LEU A 225 6.82 -5.35 15.09
CA LEU A 225 6.60 -3.95 15.37
C LEU A 225 7.88 -3.18 15.06
N PRO A 226 7.85 -2.22 14.14
CA PRO A 226 8.98 -1.36 13.85
C PRO A 226 9.23 -0.36 15.01
N SER A 227 10.40 0.26 15.01
CA SER A 227 10.82 1.17 16.09
C SER A 227 9.82 2.30 16.36
N GLU A 228 9.19 2.84 15.32
CA GLU A 228 8.19 3.92 15.46
C GLU A 228 6.86 3.48 16.10
N VAL A 229 6.58 2.18 16.15
CA VAL A 229 5.44 1.60 16.88
C VAL A 229 5.85 1.21 18.28
N LEU A 230 7.07 0.68 18.41
CA LEU A 230 7.62 0.31 19.72
C LEU A 230 7.88 1.53 20.61
N MET A 231 8.14 2.68 20.02
CA MET A 231 8.40 3.92 20.74
C MET A 231 7.74 5.08 20.01
N ASN A 232 6.65 5.60 20.55
CA ASN A 232 5.99 6.77 20.00
C ASN A 232 6.79 8.08 20.21
N ALA A 233 6.28 9.21 19.73
CA ALA A 233 6.94 10.51 19.86
C ALA A 233 7.20 10.95 21.31
N SER A 234 6.51 10.34 22.29
CA SER A 234 6.68 10.60 23.74
C SER A 234 7.54 9.53 24.41
N ASN A 235 8.20 8.68 23.65
CA ASN A 235 8.98 7.52 24.11
C ASN A 235 8.14 6.45 24.83
N ILE A 236 6.83 6.47 24.69
CA ILE A 236 5.92 5.48 25.26
C ILE A 236 5.94 4.22 24.41
N THR A 237 6.05 3.08 25.07
CA THR A 237 6.04 1.76 24.45
C THR A 237 4.63 1.13 24.49
N PRO A 238 4.33 0.17 23.62
CA PRO A 238 3.08 -0.59 23.70
C PRO A 238 3.18 -1.75 24.74
N ILE A 239 4.01 -1.64 25.74
CA ILE A 239 4.17 -2.67 26.78
C ILE A 239 3.67 -2.09 28.11
N GLN A 240 2.71 -2.78 28.72
CA GLN A 240 2.18 -2.41 30.02
C GLN A 240 3.12 -2.84 31.13
N ASP A 241 3.31 -1.97 32.14
CA ASP A 241 3.91 -2.39 33.39
C ASP A 241 2.96 -3.32 34.15
N ARG A 242 3.41 -4.54 34.40
CA ARG A 242 2.61 -5.56 35.08
C ARG A 242 3.23 -5.93 36.40
N GLU A 243 2.40 -6.00 37.41
CA GLU A 243 2.79 -6.50 38.73
C GLU A 243 2.86 -8.03 38.73
N GLU A 244 3.75 -8.61 39.55
CA GLU A 244 3.92 -10.06 39.65
C GLU A 244 2.65 -10.77 40.14
N SER A 245 1.90 -10.10 41.02
CA SER A 245 0.66 -10.61 41.64
C SER A 245 -0.59 -10.40 40.77
N ALA A 246 -0.47 -9.79 39.57
CA ALA A 246 -1.63 -9.49 38.75
C ALA A 246 -2.23 -10.76 38.14
N ASP A 247 -3.50 -11.02 38.47
CA ASP A 247 -4.28 -12.15 37.97
C ASP A 247 -5.23 -11.75 36.81
N THR A 248 -4.78 -10.82 35.98
CA THR A 248 -5.53 -10.41 34.79
C THR A 248 -5.04 -11.18 33.57
N PRO A 249 -5.87 -11.44 32.55
CA PRO A 249 -5.44 -12.09 31.31
C PRO A 249 -4.29 -11.35 30.64
N PHE A 250 -3.48 -12.08 29.89
CA PHE A 250 -2.53 -11.47 28.98
C PHE A 250 -3.27 -11.06 27.71
N TYR A 251 -2.88 -9.93 27.14
CA TYR A 251 -3.50 -9.47 25.90
C TYR A 251 -2.53 -8.75 24.96
N LEU A 252 -2.88 -8.81 23.67
CA LEU A 252 -2.27 -8.05 22.59
C LEU A 252 -3.24 -6.95 22.16
N GLY A 253 -2.83 -5.71 22.38
CA GLY A 253 -3.67 -4.54 22.13
C GLY A 253 -3.59 -4.01 20.69
N THR A 254 -4.01 -2.77 20.52
CA THR A 254 -4.10 -2.13 19.20
C THR A 254 -2.75 -1.94 18.53
N ALA A 255 -1.65 -1.90 19.28
CA ALA A 255 -0.32 -1.86 18.69
C ALA A 255 0.01 -3.14 17.88
N PHE A 256 -0.48 -4.31 18.31
CA PHE A 256 -0.41 -5.55 17.56
C PHE A 256 -1.35 -5.52 16.34
N LEU A 257 -2.60 -5.13 16.57
CA LEU A 257 -3.62 -5.05 15.50
C LEU A 257 -3.26 -4.04 14.40
N GLY A 258 -2.40 -3.07 14.69
CA GLY A 258 -1.86 -2.17 13.68
C GLY A 258 -0.89 -2.84 12.69
N GLN A 259 -0.36 -4.03 13.01
CA GLN A 259 0.57 -4.76 12.15
C GLN A 259 -0.09 -5.92 11.42
N VAL A 260 -1.27 -6.35 11.86
CA VAL A 260 -1.98 -7.51 11.31
C VAL A 260 -3.33 -7.13 10.76
N TYR A 261 -3.80 -7.94 9.81
CA TYR A 261 -5.17 -7.94 9.33
C TYR A 261 -5.91 -9.07 10.01
N LEU A 262 -6.91 -8.74 10.79
CA LEU A 262 -7.76 -9.69 11.52
C LEU A 262 -9.00 -10.02 10.71
N MET A 263 -9.32 -11.29 10.57
CA MET A 263 -10.56 -11.78 9.93
C MET A 263 -11.24 -12.78 10.87
N ALA A 264 -12.48 -12.52 11.22
CA ALA A 264 -13.26 -13.32 12.15
C ALA A 264 -14.42 -14.03 11.43
N ASP A 265 -14.55 -15.32 11.64
CA ASP A 265 -15.62 -16.17 11.11
C ASP A 265 -16.32 -16.92 12.26
N TYR A 266 -17.42 -16.37 12.72
CA TYR A 266 -18.24 -16.95 13.78
C TYR A 266 -19.09 -18.15 13.31
N GLU A 267 -19.25 -18.33 11.99
CA GLU A 267 -19.96 -19.48 11.45
C GLU A 267 -19.14 -20.78 11.59
N THR A 268 -17.82 -20.65 11.52
CA THR A 268 -16.91 -21.78 11.69
C THR A 268 -16.10 -21.72 13.00
N ASN A 269 -16.36 -20.75 13.85
CA ASN A 269 -15.63 -20.49 15.09
C ASN A 269 -14.09 -20.39 14.89
N ASN A 270 -13.68 -19.71 13.85
CA ASN A 270 -12.27 -19.50 13.54
C ASN A 270 -12.00 -18.01 13.31
N PHE A 271 -10.76 -17.62 13.56
CA PHE A 271 -10.26 -16.35 13.09
C PHE A 271 -8.93 -16.51 12.36
N PHE A 272 -8.58 -15.55 11.56
CA PHE A 272 -7.37 -15.57 10.77
C PHE A 272 -6.59 -14.29 10.99
N LEU A 273 -5.27 -14.41 11.01
CA LEU A 273 -4.33 -13.30 11.02
C LEU A 273 -3.47 -13.36 9.75
N ALA A 274 -3.15 -12.20 9.22
CA ALA A 274 -2.20 -12.05 8.12
C ALA A 274 -1.40 -10.76 8.30
N GLU A 275 -0.26 -10.66 7.64
CA GLU A 275 0.55 -9.44 7.64
C GLU A 275 -0.18 -8.31 6.93
N ALA A 276 -0.45 -7.20 7.63
CA ALA A 276 -1.18 -6.08 7.07
C ALA A 276 -0.30 -5.22 6.14
N ILE A 277 -0.87 -4.77 5.04
CA ILE A 277 -0.23 -3.80 4.14
C ILE A 277 -0.28 -2.41 4.80
N GLN A 278 0.89 -1.92 5.22
CA GLN A 278 1.10 -0.68 5.97
C GLN A 278 1.07 0.59 5.09
N LYS A 279 0.21 0.60 4.10
CA LYS A 279 0.00 1.74 3.20
C LYS A 279 -1.44 1.74 2.68
N ASN A 280 -1.93 2.90 2.29
CA ASN A 280 -3.21 2.98 1.61
C ASN A 280 -3.12 2.23 0.27
N ASN A 281 -3.99 1.28 0.08
CA ASN A 281 -4.05 0.45 -1.11
C ASN A 281 -5.49 0.41 -1.65
N MET A 282 -5.63 -0.09 -2.87
CA MET A 282 -6.95 -0.29 -3.46
C MET A 282 -7.73 -1.34 -2.65
N VAL A 283 -8.99 -1.03 -2.36
CA VAL A 283 -9.90 -1.93 -1.65
C VAL A 283 -10.35 -3.02 -2.61
N MET A 284 -10.15 -4.28 -2.23
CA MET A 284 -10.49 -5.48 -3.01
C MET A 284 -11.39 -6.40 -2.17
N PRO A 285 -12.67 -6.04 -1.99
CA PRO A 285 -13.58 -6.77 -1.12
C PRO A 285 -13.89 -8.16 -1.69
N VAL A 286 -13.82 -9.16 -0.83
CA VAL A 286 -14.15 -10.56 -1.13
C VAL A 286 -15.10 -11.06 -0.07
N THR A 287 -16.20 -11.73 -0.49
CA THR A 287 -17.13 -12.36 0.43
C THR A 287 -16.44 -13.53 1.16
N PHE A 288 -16.70 -13.64 2.45
CA PHE A 288 -16.20 -14.74 3.24
C PHE A 288 -16.97 -16.02 2.87
N CYS A 289 -16.29 -16.95 2.20
CA CYS A 289 -16.90 -18.23 1.84
C CYS A 289 -16.65 -19.25 2.96
N PRO A 290 -17.71 -19.92 3.49
CA PRO A 290 -17.52 -20.96 4.50
C PRO A 290 -16.53 -22.03 4.03
N LYS A 291 -15.63 -22.44 4.93
CA LYS A 291 -14.60 -23.47 4.68
C LYS A 291 -13.48 -23.08 3.71
N SER A 292 -13.45 -21.87 3.17
CA SER A 292 -12.31 -21.39 2.42
C SER A 292 -11.35 -20.61 3.32
N THR A 293 -10.05 -20.74 3.08
CA THR A 293 -9.05 -19.90 3.72
C THR A 293 -8.99 -18.57 2.97
N PRO A 294 -9.08 -17.41 3.66
CA PRO A 294 -8.90 -16.13 3.01
C PRO A 294 -7.54 -16.05 2.30
N ALA A 295 -7.50 -15.43 1.13
CA ALA A 295 -6.29 -15.27 0.34
C ALA A 295 -6.05 -13.81 -0.03
N ALA A 296 -4.80 -13.39 0.00
CA ALA A 296 -4.40 -12.06 -0.45
C ALA A 296 -4.65 -11.89 -1.96
N TYR A 297 -4.93 -10.65 -2.36
CA TYR A 297 -5.06 -10.34 -3.78
C TYR A 297 -3.71 -10.45 -4.48
N GLU A 298 -3.64 -11.38 -5.41
CA GLU A 298 -2.51 -11.48 -6.32
C GLU A 298 -2.86 -10.79 -7.65
N ARG A 299 -2.06 -9.82 -8.03
CA ARG A 299 -2.20 -9.26 -9.38
C ARG A 299 -2.04 -10.38 -10.39
N PRO A 300 -2.97 -10.47 -11.36
CA PRO A 300 -2.78 -11.41 -12.49
C PRO A 300 -1.39 -11.17 -13.08
N LYS A 301 -0.57 -12.19 -13.09
CA LYS A 301 0.75 -12.12 -13.75
C LYS A 301 0.48 -11.89 -15.23
N GLN A 302 0.86 -10.72 -15.74
CA GLN A 302 0.84 -10.50 -17.19
C GLN A 302 1.62 -11.63 -17.83
N SER A 303 1.02 -12.28 -18.83
CA SER A 303 1.70 -13.34 -19.54
C SER A 303 3.01 -12.78 -20.11
N ALA A 304 4.07 -13.57 -20.11
CA ALA A 304 5.35 -13.16 -20.71
C ALA A 304 5.16 -12.71 -22.17
N TRP A 305 4.13 -13.22 -22.83
CA TRP A 305 3.73 -12.82 -24.19
C TRP A 305 3.17 -11.39 -24.24
N GLU A 306 2.32 -10.97 -23.28
CA GLU A 306 1.78 -9.62 -23.25
C GLU A 306 2.85 -8.57 -22.97
N SER A 307 3.74 -8.82 -22.03
CA SER A 307 4.83 -7.90 -21.69
C SER A 307 5.90 -7.85 -22.78
N GLN A 308 6.29 -8.99 -23.36
CA GLN A 308 7.28 -9.07 -24.44
C GLN A 308 6.67 -8.64 -25.79
N GLY A 309 5.39 -8.94 -26.03
CA GLY A 309 4.66 -8.50 -27.22
C GLY A 309 4.54 -6.98 -27.30
N LEU A 310 4.27 -6.32 -26.20
CA LEU A 310 4.19 -4.84 -26.14
C LEU A 310 5.59 -4.21 -26.38
N ILE A 311 6.63 -4.75 -25.76
CA ILE A 311 8.02 -4.29 -25.98
C ILE A 311 8.43 -4.54 -27.44
N GLY A 312 8.11 -5.72 -27.99
CA GLY A 312 8.36 -6.06 -29.37
C GLY A 312 7.64 -5.16 -30.38
N ALA A 313 6.38 -4.82 -30.10
CA ALA A 313 5.59 -3.90 -30.92
C ALA A 313 6.15 -2.47 -30.90
N VAL A 314 6.61 -1.98 -29.74
CA VAL A 314 7.22 -0.65 -29.62
C VAL A 314 8.55 -0.61 -30.35
N ILE A 315 9.44 -1.58 -30.14
CA ILE A 315 10.75 -1.64 -30.80
C ILE A 315 10.56 -1.84 -32.30
N GLY A 316 9.70 -2.76 -32.71
CA GLY A 316 9.40 -3.03 -34.12
C GLY A 316 8.75 -1.82 -34.82
N GLY A 317 7.87 -1.09 -34.14
CA GLY A 317 7.28 0.14 -34.63
C GLY A 317 8.29 1.27 -34.86
N VAL A 318 9.22 1.46 -33.93
CA VAL A 318 10.28 2.47 -34.06
C VAL A 318 11.24 2.12 -35.20
N ILE A 319 11.76 0.88 -35.22
CA ILE A 319 12.68 0.42 -36.27
C ILE A 319 12.02 0.41 -37.65
N GLY A 320 10.78 -0.09 -37.72
CA GLY A 320 9.98 -0.10 -38.93
C GLY A 320 9.66 1.32 -39.44
N GLY A 321 9.33 2.23 -38.54
CA GLY A 321 9.11 3.65 -38.86
C GLY A 321 10.35 4.32 -39.43
N ILE A 322 11.52 4.12 -38.85
CA ILE A 322 12.79 4.62 -39.37
C ILE A 322 13.06 4.02 -40.75
N GLY A 323 12.83 2.71 -40.92
CA GLY A 323 13.01 2.04 -42.21
C GLY A 323 12.14 2.63 -43.32
N ILE A 324 10.85 2.93 -43.04
CA ILE A 324 9.93 3.56 -43.97
C ILE A 324 10.41 4.97 -44.33
N ILE A 325 10.85 5.77 -43.37
CA ILE A 325 11.37 7.12 -43.61
C ILE A 325 12.61 7.06 -44.48
N CYS A 326 13.56 6.16 -44.23
CA CYS A 326 14.77 5.98 -45.02
C CYS A 326 14.42 5.54 -46.47
N ALA A 327 13.52 4.57 -46.61
CA ALA A 327 13.07 4.11 -47.94
C ALA A 327 12.39 5.24 -48.74
N SER A 328 11.50 5.99 -48.08
CA SER A 328 10.82 7.15 -48.68
C SER A 328 11.80 8.23 -49.13
N TYR A 329 12.82 8.49 -48.32
CA TYR A 329 13.90 9.43 -48.63
C TYR A 329 14.76 8.96 -49.81
N CYS A 330 15.12 7.69 -49.90
CA CYS A 330 15.85 7.12 -51.02
C CYS A 330 15.03 7.19 -52.31
N ILE A 331 13.73 6.90 -52.27
CA ILE A 331 12.83 7.02 -53.40
C ILE A 331 12.76 8.49 -53.85
N TRP A 332 12.62 9.42 -52.92
CA TRP A 332 12.57 10.86 -53.22
C TRP A 332 13.85 11.37 -53.91
N ILE A 333 15.04 10.98 -53.35
CA ILE A 333 16.33 11.34 -53.94
C ILE A 333 16.48 10.76 -55.36
N THR A 334 16.11 9.49 -55.58
CA THR A 334 16.19 8.88 -56.90
C THR A 334 15.24 9.54 -57.90
N TRP A 335 14.06 9.95 -57.45
CA TRP A 335 13.12 10.69 -58.25
C TRP A 335 13.64 12.09 -58.63
N MET A 336 14.21 12.82 -57.67
CA MET A 336 14.85 14.12 -57.88
C MET A 336 15.99 14.01 -58.89
N ARG A 337 16.91 13.03 -58.72
CA ARG A 337 18.01 12.79 -59.64
C ARG A 337 17.50 12.53 -61.08
N LYS A 338 16.49 11.70 -61.25
CA LYS A 338 15.86 11.45 -62.56
C LYS A 338 15.21 12.71 -63.13
N LYS A 339 14.65 13.56 -62.32
CA LYS A 339 14.08 14.84 -62.72
C LYS A 339 15.18 15.79 -63.21
N ASP A 340 16.26 15.89 -62.46
CA ASP A 340 17.42 16.73 -62.86
C ASP A 340 18.10 16.23 -64.13
N GLU A 341 18.27 14.93 -64.30
CA GLU A 341 18.76 14.36 -65.58
C GLU A 341 17.85 14.67 -66.75
N ARG A 342 16.53 14.64 -66.57
CA ARG A 342 15.59 15.02 -67.64
C ARG A 342 15.64 16.51 -67.93
N ASN A 343 15.83 17.34 -66.92
CA ASN A 343 15.97 18.78 -67.12
C ASN A 343 17.30 19.10 -67.82
N LEU A 344 18.41 18.48 -67.40
CA LEU A 344 19.71 18.61 -68.06
C LEU A 344 19.69 18.19 -69.52
N LYS A 345 19.06 17.05 -69.83
CA LYS A 345 18.86 16.59 -71.20
C LYS A 345 18.03 17.58 -72.04
N ARG A 346 17.01 18.23 -71.44
CA ARG A 346 16.19 19.25 -72.13
C ARG A 346 17.01 20.52 -72.36
N GLU A 347 17.82 20.94 -71.41
CA GLU A 347 18.74 22.11 -71.57
C GLU A 347 19.83 21.86 -72.62
N LEU A 348 20.43 20.67 -72.63
CA LEU A 348 21.40 20.28 -73.63
C LEU A 348 20.77 20.29 -75.04
N LYS A 349 19.55 19.79 -75.19
CA LYS A 349 18.83 19.81 -76.46
C LYS A 349 18.47 21.24 -76.90
N ARG A 350 18.09 22.12 -75.95
CA ARG A 350 17.83 23.54 -76.21
C ARG A 350 19.09 24.27 -76.68
N ASN A 351 20.21 24.00 -75.90
CA ASN A 351 21.49 24.63 -76.24
C ASN A 351 22.06 24.16 -77.59
N SER A 352 21.87 22.87 -77.96
CA SER A 352 22.28 22.39 -79.26
C SER A 352 21.43 22.97 -80.38
N GLN A 353 20.11 23.16 -80.18
CA GLN A 353 19.25 23.86 -81.10
C GLN A 353 19.66 25.32 -81.31
N ARG A 354 19.89 26.04 -80.22
CA ARG A 354 20.41 27.44 -80.27
C ARG A 354 21.76 27.55 -81.01
N LYS A 355 22.66 26.58 -80.81
CA LYS A 355 23.91 26.55 -81.51
C LYS A 355 23.71 26.29 -83.02
N MET A 356 22.78 25.42 -83.38
CA MET A 356 22.49 25.20 -84.78
C MET A 356 21.83 26.46 -85.46
N GLU A 357 20.88 27.08 -84.78
CA GLU A 357 20.30 28.38 -85.21
C GLU A 357 21.34 29.50 -85.35
N GLN A 358 22.31 29.55 -84.41
CA GLN A 358 23.44 30.51 -84.50
C GLN A 358 24.37 30.21 -85.70
N MET A 359 24.67 28.96 -85.96
CA MET A 359 25.45 28.57 -87.18
C MET A 359 24.72 28.88 -88.47
N ASP A 360 23.41 28.64 -88.52
CA ASP A 360 22.61 28.99 -89.65
C ASP A 360 22.54 30.53 -89.92
N ILE A 361 22.55 31.31 -88.82
CA ILE A 361 22.62 32.76 -88.87
C ILE A 361 23.99 33.24 -89.29
N GLU A 362 25.10 32.63 -88.76
CA GLU A 362 26.46 32.96 -89.25
C GLU A 362 26.78 32.59 -90.65
N GLU A 363 26.21 31.52 -91.18
CA GLU A 363 26.29 31.15 -92.64
C GLU A 363 25.50 32.11 -93.52
N ALA A 364 24.42 32.71 -93.00
CA ALA A 364 23.59 33.64 -93.74
C ALA A 364 24.10 35.11 -93.72
N GLN A 365 25.14 35.47 -93.00
CA GLN A 365 25.69 36.81 -92.93
C GLN A 365 26.81 37.01 -94.00
N PRO A 366 26.77 38.08 -94.78
CA PRO A 366 27.87 38.37 -95.71
C PRO A 366 29.12 38.79 -94.92
N LYS A 367 30.32 38.22 -95.28
CA LYS A 367 31.58 38.51 -94.69
C LYS A 367 31.95 39.97 -94.89
N PHE A 368 31.90 40.74 -93.83
CA PHE A 368 32.53 42.08 -93.72
C PHE A 368 33.83 41.97 -92.87
N ASP A 369 34.92 42.60 -93.41
CA ASP A 369 36.19 42.64 -92.76
C ASP A 369 36.14 43.48 -91.45
N PRO A 370 36.90 43.05 -90.43
CA PRO A 370 36.82 43.67 -89.11
C PRO A 370 37.68 44.95 -89.00
N PRO A 371 37.23 46.00 -88.29
CA PRO A 371 38.07 47.12 -87.91
C PRO A 371 38.97 46.80 -86.75
N PRO A 372 40.07 47.55 -86.50
CA PRO A 372 41.20 47.15 -85.59
C PRO A 372 40.82 47.29 -84.11
N ARG A 373 41.38 46.43 -83.35
CA ARG A 373 41.24 46.33 -81.87
C ARG A 373 41.73 47.53 -81.13
N THR A 374 40.94 48.08 -80.20
CA THR A 374 41.44 48.85 -79.03
C THR A 374 41.19 48.06 -77.76
N VAL A 375 42.28 47.91 -77.01
CA VAL A 375 42.29 47.22 -75.74
C VAL A 375 41.83 48.14 -74.63
N ASN A 376 40.81 47.75 -73.86
CA ASN A 376 40.57 48.34 -72.55
C ASN A 376 40.29 47.22 -71.50
N ALA A 377 41.15 47.24 -70.49
CA ALA A 377 41.11 46.39 -69.31
C ALA A 377 39.92 46.75 -68.40
N ALA A 378 39.14 45.79 -68.03
CA ALA A 378 38.17 45.97 -66.95
C ALA A 378 38.37 44.93 -65.84
N LYS A 379 38.50 45.47 -64.66
CA LYS A 379 38.79 44.84 -63.36
C LYS A 379 37.84 43.72 -63.02
N ALA A 380 38.42 42.63 -62.56
CA ALA A 380 37.75 41.55 -61.85
C ALA A 380 37.38 42.02 -60.41
N MET A 381 36.10 42.03 -60.08
CA MET A 381 35.65 42.11 -58.70
C MET A 381 35.34 40.75 -58.14
N PHE A 382 36.18 40.36 -57.11
CA PHE A 382 35.94 39.21 -56.27
C PHE A 382 34.80 39.48 -55.29
N TRP A 383 33.74 38.65 -55.29
CA TRP A 383 32.77 38.58 -54.21
C TRP A 383 33.10 37.43 -53.28
N ARG A 384 33.48 37.79 -52.06
CA ARG A 384 33.69 36.87 -50.93
C ARG A 384 32.32 36.65 -50.25
N LYS A 385 31.79 35.39 -50.27
CA LYS A 385 30.60 35.01 -49.51
C LYS A 385 31.04 34.69 -48.07
N ASN A 386 30.55 35.49 -47.11
CA ASN A 386 30.56 35.19 -45.71
C ASN A 386 29.50 34.11 -45.37
N LYS A 387 29.93 33.06 -44.70
CA LYS A 387 29.05 32.11 -44.02
C LYS A 387 28.72 32.66 -42.63
N PRO A 388 27.43 32.61 -42.16
CA PRO A 388 27.18 32.79 -40.74
C PRO A 388 27.28 31.44 -40.04
N GLY A 389 27.99 31.42 -38.89
CA GLY A 389 28.14 30.29 -38.04
C GLY A 389 26.86 29.97 -37.30
N LEU A 390 26.66 28.70 -37.08
CA LEU A 390 25.73 28.14 -36.12
C LEU A 390 26.43 28.02 -34.77
N THR A 391 25.93 28.68 -33.77
CA THR A 391 26.12 28.34 -32.36
C THR A 391 24.80 27.88 -31.80
N PHE A 392 24.82 26.69 -31.22
CA PHE A 392 23.95 26.02 -30.26
C PHE A 392 22.45 26.22 -30.32
#